data_70fdc9733208c1a6da2fed3ca3cb4585
#
_entry.id   70fdc9733208c1a6da2fed3ca3cb4585
#
_cell.length_a   1.000
_cell.length_b   1.000
_cell.length_c   1.000
_cell.angle_alpha   90.00
_cell.angle_beta   90.00
_cell.angle_gamma   90.00
#
_symmetry.space_group_name_H-M   'P 1'
#
loop_
_entity.id
_entity.type
_entity.pdbx_description
1 polymer ?
#
loop_
_entity_poly.entity_id
_entity_poly.type
_entity_poly.pdbx_seq_one_letter_code
_entity_poly.pdbx_strand_id
1 'polypeptide(L)'
;MATNFLRFLCLFLGLCIGVEAQESPDVHVVVNLVQLNVAVTDKDGKYVTGLRPSDFAVLEDGIAERVATFAEGNEPALRVVEPTEAEGSENRPSESTIRATPGDAPQTLNSLVAGANVFVLFDTSNYMYRGFVFAQDAIAEFVRSLESADKIAFYSYNRDLSRAAALTSDRSRILHAVRSTVAGDEAALYNTLLLTVKDATQYQGRKVVVVFSNGPDNSSVVPPEDVAEFAQSAGVSIYMISTQDAKLEPVSTVVFDRMTAATGGKAYFAKNWMDEKRAFASIRDDLAHLYSLSYYPKPNANSGWRAITVKLVGDGLKKYKIRTRNGYRPQPVRFSSELMTARPDTSQVAPSGL
;
A
#
# COMPACT_ATOMS: atom_id res chain seq x y z
N MET A 1 -60.86 -51.16 -31.93
CA MET A 1 -59.40 -51.20 -31.99
C MET A 1 -58.77 -49.79 -32.15
N ALA A 2 -59.50 -48.71 -31.94
CA ALA A 2 -58.98 -47.34 -32.16
C ALA A 2 -58.73 -46.51 -30.85
N THR A 3 -59.03 -47.07 -29.68
CA THR A 3 -59.01 -46.32 -28.42
C THR A 3 -57.76 -46.56 -27.57
N ASN A 4 -56.95 -47.54 -27.93
CA ASN A 4 -55.73 -47.84 -27.21
C ASN A 4 -54.45 -47.20 -27.79
N PHE A 5 -54.52 -46.64 -28.98
CA PHE A 5 -53.37 -46.00 -29.66
C PHE A 5 -53.14 -44.54 -29.17
N LEU A 6 -54.20 -43.90 -28.70
CA LEU A 6 -54.12 -42.49 -28.24
C LEU A 6 -53.62 -42.38 -26.82
N ARG A 7 -53.68 -43.45 -26.03
CA ARG A 7 -53.14 -43.45 -24.67
C ARG A 7 -51.64 -43.69 -24.57
N PHE A 8 -51.03 -44.28 -25.60
CA PHE A 8 -49.58 -44.52 -25.67
C PHE A 8 -48.79 -43.28 -26.18
N LEU A 9 -49.46 -42.42 -26.97
CA LEU A 9 -48.84 -41.23 -27.52
C LEU A 9 -48.70 -40.09 -26.49
N CYS A 10 -49.52 -40.05 -25.41
CA CYS A 10 -49.45 -39.06 -24.40
C CYS A 10 -48.41 -39.36 -23.28
N LEU A 11 -47.84 -40.58 -23.23
CA LEU A 11 -46.88 -40.97 -22.21
C LEU A 11 -45.42 -40.69 -22.61
N PHE A 12 -45.19 -40.31 -23.88
CA PHE A 12 -43.82 -40.04 -24.38
C PHE A 12 -43.49 -38.54 -24.49
N LEU A 13 -44.42 -37.64 -24.14
CA LEU A 13 -44.21 -36.18 -24.25
C LEU A 13 -43.92 -35.51 -22.91
N GLY A 14 -43.62 -36.27 -21.83
CA GLY A 14 -43.44 -35.76 -20.49
C GLY A 14 -42.04 -35.85 -19.89
N LEU A 15 -41.01 -36.21 -20.66
CA LEU A 15 -39.64 -36.34 -20.14
C LEU A 15 -38.67 -35.35 -20.84
N CYS A 16 -39.03 -34.07 -20.84
CA CYS A 16 -38.02 -33.02 -20.95
C CYS A 16 -37.36 -32.87 -19.59
N ILE A 17 -36.34 -33.66 -19.33
CA ILE A 17 -35.42 -33.44 -18.22
C ILE A 17 -34.73 -32.11 -18.52
N GLY A 18 -35.10 -31.05 -17.78
CA GLY A 18 -34.38 -29.80 -17.74
C GLY A 18 -32.95 -30.09 -17.27
N VAL A 19 -32.00 -30.03 -18.16
CA VAL A 19 -30.60 -29.94 -17.81
C VAL A 19 -30.45 -28.54 -17.21
N GLU A 20 -30.57 -28.42 -15.87
CA GLU A 20 -30.11 -27.26 -15.17
C GLU A 20 -28.59 -27.16 -15.43
N ALA A 21 -28.22 -26.15 -16.20
CA ALA A 21 -26.83 -25.79 -16.35
C ALA A 21 -26.30 -25.44 -14.95
N GLN A 22 -25.51 -26.34 -14.38
CA GLN A 22 -24.83 -26.14 -13.13
C GLN A 22 -23.82 -24.99 -13.37
N GLU A 23 -24.18 -23.77 -12.99
CA GLU A 23 -23.24 -22.65 -12.96
C GLU A 23 -22.05 -23.07 -12.09
N SER A 24 -20.91 -23.19 -12.74
CA SER A 24 -19.65 -23.43 -12.04
C SER A 24 -19.46 -22.28 -11.04
N PRO A 25 -19.21 -22.56 -9.75
CA PRO A 25 -18.95 -21.50 -8.78
C PRO A 25 -17.75 -20.70 -9.28
N ASP A 26 -17.96 -19.42 -9.53
CA ASP A 26 -16.89 -18.50 -9.94
C ASP A 26 -15.99 -18.29 -8.72
N VAL A 27 -14.90 -19.05 -8.67
CA VAL A 27 -13.94 -18.99 -7.56
C VAL A 27 -13.09 -17.74 -7.77
N HIS A 28 -13.52 -16.63 -7.18
CA HIS A 28 -12.71 -15.44 -7.11
C HIS A 28 -11.50 -15.67 -6.18
N VAL A 29 -10.39 -16.07 -6.76
CA VAL A 29 -9.13 -16.14 -6.05
C VAL A 29 -8.64 -14.70 -5.84
N VAL A 30 -8.79 -14.18 -4.63
CA VAL A 30 -8.17 -12.91 -4.25
C VAL A 30 -6.67 -13.13 -4.14
N VAL A 31 -5.95 -12.85 -5.20
CA VAL A 31 -4.48 -12.90 -5.19
C VAL A 31 -3.97 -11.61 -4.58
N ASN A 32 -3.43 -11.69 -3.37
CA ASN A 32 -2.86 -10.56 -2.68
C ASN A 32 -1.54 -10.13 -3.34
N LEU A 33 -1.57 -9.01 -4.05
CA LEU A 33 -0.39 -8.40 -4.63
C LEU A 33 0.49 -7.80 -3.52
N VAL A 34 1.72 -8.25 -3.41
CA VAL A 34 2.71 -7.69 -2.49
C VAL A 34 3.44 -6.54 -3.16
N GLN A 35 3.31 -5.33 -2.62
CA GLN A 35 3.98 -4.13 -3.13
C GLN A 35 5.17 -3.78 -2.23
N LEU A 36 6.30 -3.44 -2.84
CA LEU A 36 7.54 -3.02 -2.20
C LEU A 36 7.92 -1.61 -2.65
N ASN A 37 8.28 -0.76 -1.70
CA ASN A 37 8.97 0.48 -1.94
C ASN A 37 10.46 0.23 -1.71
N VAL A 38 11.29 0.47 -2.73
CA VAL A 38 12.71 0.12 -2.73
C VAL A 38 13.53 1.37 -3.02
N ALA A 39 14.31 1.84 -2.05
CA ALA A 39 15.33 2.85 -2.27
C ALA A 39 16.64 2.16 -2.65
N VAL A 40 17.29 2.66 -3.69
CA VAL A 40 18.64 2.24 -4.09
C VAL A 40 19.57 3.44 -4.02
N THR A 41 20.62 3.32 -3.22
CA THR A 41 21.58 4.41 -3.02
C THR A 41 23.02 3.95 -3.18
N ASP A 42 23.87 4.86 -3.58
CA ASP A 42 25.32 4.63 -3.58
C ASP A 42 25.91 4.75 -2.15
N LYS A 43 27.22 4.62 -2.04
CA LYS A 43 27.94 4.73 -0.76
C LYS A 43 27.79 6.10 -0.09
N ASP A 44 27.55 7.14 -0.87
CA ASP A 44 27.41 8.53 -0.41
C ASP A 44 25.95 8.90 -0.10
N GLY A 45 25.02 7.93 -0.28
CA GLY A 45 23.58 8.10 -0.02
C GLY A 45 22.81 8.76 -1.17
N LYS A 46 23.43 8.94 -2.34
CA LYS A 46 22.77 9.47 -3.53
C LYS A 46 21.94 8.37 -4.19
N TYR A 47 20.72 8.70 -4.62
CA TYR A 47 19.84 7.76 -5.28
C TYR A 47 20.40 7.31 -6.63
N VAL A 48 20.24 6.03 -6.92
CA VAL A 48 20.57 5.42 -8.20
C VAL A 48 19.29 5.27 -8.99
N THR A 49 19.18 5.97 -10.09
CA THR A 49 18.02 6.05 -10.98
C THR A 49 18.25 5.26 -12.27
N GLY A 50 17.18 5.00 -13.03
CA GLY A 50 17.25 4.36 -14.34
C GLY A 50 17.51 2.84 -14.28
N LEU A 51 17.28 2.19 -13.13
CA LEU A 51 17.34 0.72 -13.03
C LEU A 51 16.09 0.11 -13.68
N ARG A 52 16.26 -1.08 -14.24
CA ARG A 52 15.19 -1.83 -14.93
C ARG A 52 14.65 -2.95 -14.03
N PRO A 53 13.45 -3.47 -14.28
CA PRO A 53 12.91 -4.62 -13.55
C PRO A 53 13.87 -5.81 -13.49
N SER A 54 14.62 -6.08 -14.56
CA SER A 54 15.63 -7.15 -14.65
C SER A 54 16.83 -6.96 -13.73
N ASP A 55 17.06 -5.74 -13.26
CA ASP A 55 18.16 -5.44 -12.35
C ASP A 55 17.84 -5.80 -10.89
N PHE A 56 16.59 -6.23 -10.61
CA PHE A 56 16.11 -6.61 -9.28
C PHE A 56 15.79 -8.10 -9.20
N ALA A 57 16.26 -8.75 -8.13
CA ALA A 57 15.82 -10.08 -7.71
C ALA A 57 15.07 -9.95 -6.38
N VAL A 58 13.83 -10.40 -6.35
CA VAL A 58 12.98 -10.43 -5.16
C VAL A 58 12.86 -11.87 -4.68
N LEU A 59 13.10 -12.10 -3.39
CA LEU A 59 12.95 -13.41 -2.76
C LEU A 59 11.99 -13.26 -1.56
N GLU A 60 11.05 -14.20 -1.44
CA GLU A 60 10.19 -14.37 -0.27
C GLU A 60 10.51 -15.71 0.38
N ASP A 61 10.96 -15.72 1.64
CA ASP A 61 11.48 -16.93 2.33
C ASP A 61 12.50 -17.71 1.51
N GLY A 62 13.32 -17.02 0.71
CA GLY A 62 14.30 -17.63 -0.19
C GLY A 62 13.73 -18.11 -1.53
N ILE A 63 12.42 -18.09 -1.73
CA ILE A 63 11.76 -18.42 -3.00
C ILE A 63 11.85 -17.19 -3.91
N ALA A 64 12.39 -17.37 -5.12
CA ALA A 64 12.48 -16.29 -6.09
C ALA A 64 11.10 -15.92 -6.64
N GLU A 65 10.73 -14.65 -6.51
CA GLU A 65 9.47 -14.10 -6.94
C GLU A 65 9.61 -13.32 -8.24
N ARG A 66 8.56 -13.34 -9.06
CA ARG A 66 8.52 -12.63 -10.33
C ARG A 66 7.94 -11.24 -10.13
N VAL A 67 8.66 -10.20 -10.53
CA VAL A 67 8.16 -8.83 -10.53
C VAL A 67 7.03 -8.72 -11.57
N ALA A 68 5.84 -8.36 -11.10
CA ALA A 68 4.64 -8.20 -11.91
C ALA A 68 4.45 -6.75 -12.40
N THR A 69 4.76 -5.76 -11.54
CA THR A 69 4.73 -4.35 -11.92
C THR A 69 5.97 -3.63 -11.42
N PHE A 70 6.34 -2.59 -12.14
CA PHE A 70 7.53 -1.79 -11.86
C PHE A 70 7.25 -0.31 -12.14
N ALA A 71 7.71 0.56 -11.26
CA ALA A 71 7.72 2.00 -11.47
C ALA A 71 8.95 2.62 -10.79
N GLU A 72 9.40 3.75 -11.29
CA GLU A 72 10.41 4.60 -10.67
C GLU A 72 9.77 5.95 -10.29
N GLY A 73 10.00 6.40 -9.07
CA GLY A 73 9.47 7.66 -8.58
C GLY A 73 7.95 7.74 -8.66
N ASN A 74 7.46 8.79 -9.28
CA ASN A 74 6.04 9.06 -9.47
C ASN A 74 5.51 8.63 -10.84
N GLU A 75 6.29 7.85 -11.60
CA GLU A 75 5.83 7.31 -12.87
C GLU A 75 4.72 6.26 -12.69
N PRO A 76 3.83 6.12 -13.68
CA PRO A 76 2.83 5.06 -13.68
C PRO A 76 3.48 3.67 -13.65
N ALA A 77 2.93 2.75 -12.86
CA ALA A 77 3.44 1.40 -12.80
C ALA A 77 3.22 0.67 -14.15
N LEU A 78 4.30 0.16 -14.70
CA LEU A 78 4.30 -0.64 -15.94
C LEU A 78 4.19 -2.11 -15.57
N ARG A 79 3.39 -2.87 -16.32
CA ARG A 79 3.35 -4.33 -16.21
C ARG A 79 4.63 -4.89 -16.82
N VAL A 80 5.33 -5.75 -16.09
CA VAL A 80 6.49 -6.47 -16.59
C VAL A 80 6.00 -7.69 -17.38
N VAL A 81 6.10 -7.61 -18.70
CA VAL A 81 5.80 -8.72 -19.61
C VAL A 81 7.13 -9.34 -20.04
N GLU A 82 7.35 -10.62 -19.69
CA GLU A 82 8.47 -11.34 -20.28
C GLU A 82 8.14 -11.72 -21.72
N PRO A 83 9.14 -11.76 -22.61
CA PRO A 83 8.98 -12.39 -23.90
C PRO A 83 8.61 -13.86 -23.64
N THR A 84 7.42 -14.28 -24.03
CA THR A 84 7.10 -15.70 -24.11
C THR A 84 8.11 -16.31 -25.06
N GLU A 85 8.89 -17.30 -24.61
CA GLU A 85 9.64 -18.14 -25.53
C GLU A 85 8.63 -18.82 -26.46
N ALA A 86 8.43 -18.19 -27.62
CA ALA A 86 7.65 -18.78 -28.69
C ALA A 86 8.49 -19.92 -29.25
N GLU A 87 8.08 -21.16 -28.96
CA GLU A 87 8.54 -22.31 -29.71
C GLU A 87 8.33 -22.05 -31.20
N GLY A 88 9.45 -22.02 -31.93
CA GLY A 88 9.59 -22.30 -33.33
C GLY A 88 8.66 -21.60 -34.31
N SER A 89 9.03 -20.40 -34.78
CA SER A 89 8.78 -20.01 -36.18
C SER A 89 9.81 -19.00 -36.62
N GLU A 90 10.64 -19.41 -37.55
CA GLU A 90 11.59 -18.57 -38.28
C GLU A 90 10.85 -17.49 -39.09
N ASN A 91 11.42 -16.29 -39.04
CA ASN A 91 11.41 -15.20 -39.99
C ASN A 91 10.76 -13.88 -39.56
N ARG A 92 11.64 -12.94 -39.47
CA ARG A 92 11.65 -11.49 -39.77
C ARG A 92 11.85 -10.57 -38.58
N PRO A 93 12.86 -9.66 -38.68
CA PRO A 93 13.02 -8.55 -37.78
C PRO A 93 11.96 -7.49 -38.08
N SER A 94 11.03 -7.28 -37.18
CA SER A 94 10.15 -6.12 -37.22
C SER A 94 10.34 -5.34 -35.92
N GLU A 95 10.77 -4.10 -36.09
CA GLU A 95 10.66 -3.06 -35.06
C GLU A 95 9.23 -3.08 -34.51
N SER A 96 9.03 -3.64 -33.34
CA SER A 96 7.74 -3.58 -32.64
C SER A 96 7.66 -2.29 -31.85
N THR A 97 7.22 -1.24 -32.54
CA THR A 97 6.53 -0.11 -31.94
C THR A 97 5.39 -0.67 -31.10
N ILE A 98 5.44 -0.48 -29.78
CA ILE A 98 4.39 -0.84 -28.83
C ILE A 98 3.16 0.01 -29.17
N ARG A 99 2.26 -0.56 -29.97
CA ARG A 99 0.96 0.04 -30.22
C ARG A 99 0.01 -0.44 -29.14
N ALA A 100 -0.21 0.41 -28.14
CA ALA A 100 -1.28 0.19 -27.18
C ALA A 100 -2.63 0.22 -27.90
N THR A 101 -3.32 -0.91 -27.92
CA THR A 101 -4.72 -0.98 -28.38
C THR A 101 -5.61 -0.47 -27.24
N PRO A 102 -6.49 0.53 -27.47
CA PRO A 102 -7.46 0.95 -26.48
C PRO A 102 -8.66 -0.01 -26.52
N GLY A 103 -8.74 -0.89 -25.55
CA GLY A 103 -9.86 -1.80 -25.39
C GLY A 103 -9.53 -2.92 -24.42
N ASP A 104 -10.18 -2.88 -23.23
CA ASP A 104 -10.24 -3.98 -22.26
C ASP A 104 -8.95 -4.36 -21.51
N ALA A 105 -8.23 -3.38 -20.94
CA ALA A 105 -7.44 -3.64 -19.75
C ALA A 105 -8.33 -3.36 -18.53
N PRO A 106 -8.43 -4.25 -17.52
CA PRO A 106 -9.20 -3.95 -16.32
C PRO A 106 -8.62 -2.68 -15.70
N GLN A 107 -9.46 -1.69 -15.48
CA GLN A 107 -9.14 -0.37 -14.89
C GLN A 107 -8.46 -0.47 -13.52
N THR A 108 -8.48 -1.64 -12.89
CA THR A 108 -7.82 -1.99 -11.64
C THR A 108 -6.30 -1.89 -11.66
N LEU A 109 -5.63 -2.01 -12.81
CA LEU A 109 -4.17 -1.90 -12.88
C LEU A 109 -3.68 -0.47 -13.15
N ASN A 110 -4.50 0.36 -13.81
CA ASN A 110 -4.20 1.78 -13.99
C ASN A 110 -4.38 2.60 -12.70
N SER A 111 -5.03 2.05 -11.68
CA SER A 111 -5.18 2.68 -10.36
C SER A 111 -4.02 2.38 -9.39
N LEU A 112 -3.08 1.51 -9.77
CA LEU A 112 -1.76 1.38 -9.11
C LEU A 112 -0.84 2.55 -9.53
N VAL A 113 -1.35 3.65 -9.51
CA VAL A 113 -1.17 4.94 -10.10
C VAL A 113 0.09 5.64 -9.62
N ALA A 114 0.63 6.45 -10.51
CA ALA A 114 1.60 7.50 -10.27
C ALA A 114 1.37 8.23 -8.94
N GLY A 115 2.46 8.50 -8.22
CA GLY A 115 2.43 9.23 -6.97
C GLY A 115 2.26 8.36 -5.73
N ALA A 116 2.26 9.01 -4.59
CA ALA A 116 2.09 8.38 -3.28
C ALA A 116 0.85 8.91 -2.56
N ASN A 117 0.24 8.05 -1.75
CA ASN A 117 -0.73 8.45 -0.75
C ASN A 117 0.03 8.77 0.54
N VAL A 118 0.22 10.04 0.83
CA VAL A 118 1.02 10.53 1.94
C VAL A 118 0.11 10.94 3.11
N PHE A 119 0.24 10.26 4.22
CA PHE A 119 -0.48 10.57 5.46
C PHE A 119 0.48 11.29 6.40
N VAL A 120 0.25 12.56 6.64
CA VAL A 120 1.01 13.34 7.63
C VAL A 120 0.32 13.20 8.98
N LEU A 121 1.03 12.69 9.97
CA LEU A 121 0.57 12.55 11.35
C LEU A 121 1.37 13.50 12.24
N PHE A 122 0.74 14.56 12.71
CA PHE A 122 1.36 15.63 13.49
C PHE A 122 1.04 15.52 14.98
N ASP A 123 2.08 15.47 15.78
CA ASP A 123 1.99 15.52 17.24
C ASP A 123 1.63 16.93 17.71
N THR A 124 0.51 17.05 18.42
CA THR A 124 0.04 18.31 19.00
C THR A 124 0.04 18.29 20.51
N SER A 125 0.67 17.28 21.12
CA SER A 125 0.77 17.16 22.58
C SER A 125 1.56 18.30 23.21
N ASN A 126 1.49 18.38 24.52
CA ASN A 126 2.23 19.38 25.32
C ASN A 126 3.75 19.30 25.14
N TYR A 127 4.28 18.17 24.71
CA TYR A 127 5.69 18.02 24.37
C TYR A 127 6.11 18.87 23.16
N MET A 128 5.17 19.23 22.27
CA MET A 128 5.43 20.01 21.06
C MET A 128 5.27 21.54 21.24
N TYR A 129 4.83 22.04 22.39
CA TYR A 129 4.46 23.47 22.56
C TYR A 129 5.53 24.45 22.10
N ARG A 130 6.79 24.20 22.43
CA ARG A 130 7.89 25.13 22.09
C ARG A 130 8.18 25.24 20.61
N GLY A 131 7.85 24.21 19.83
CA GLY A 131 8.11 24.14 18.40
C GLY A 131 6.86 24.18 17.53
N PHE A 132 5.67 24.32 18.13
CA PHE A 132 4.39 24.09 17.46
C PHE A 132 4.21 24.89 16.16
N VAL A 133 4.46 26.21 16.20
CA VAL A 133 4.31 27.08 15.03
C VAL A 133 5.34 26.74 13.95
N PHE A 134 6.59 26.48 14.35
CA PHE A 134 7.65 26.09 13.42
C PHE A 134 7.34 24.74 12.75
N ALA A 135 6.77 23.81 13.51
CA ALA A 135 6.29 22.53 13.00
C ALA A 135 5.20 22.70 11.94
N GLN A 136 4.20 23.55 12.22
CA GLN A 136 3.16 23.89 11.23
C GLN A 136 3.77 24.50 9.96
N ASP A 137 4.76 25.37 10.07
CA ASP A 137 5.45 25.97 8.93
C ASP A 137 6.24 24.94 8.12
N ALA A 138 6.99 24.07 8.79
CA ALA A 138 7.74 22.99 8.15
C ALA A 138 6.82 21.99 7.43
N ILE A 139 5.72 21.59 8.04
CA ILE A 139 4.71 20.73 7.41
C ILE A 139 4.07 21.44 6.22
N ALA A 140 3.73 22.72 6.34
CA ALA A 140 3.14 23.47 5.23
C ALA A 140 4.11 23.61 4.03
N GLU A 141 5.40 23.80 4.29
CA GLU A 141 6.43 23.82 3.25
C GLU A 141 6.57 22.45 2.58
N PHE A 142 6.60 21.37 3.36
CA PHE A 142 6.61 19.99 2.85
C PHE A 142 5.41 19.73 1.93
N VAL A 143 4.19 20.05 2.38
CA VAL A 143 2.96 19.89 1.59
C VAL A 143 3.05 20.61 0.23
N ARG A 144 3.61 21.83 0.21
CA ARG A 144 3.80 22.58 -1.04
C ARG A 144 4.88 21.98 -1.95
N SER A 145 5.87 21.32 -1.36
CA SER A 145 7.02 20.77 -2.09
C SER A 145 6.75 19.42 -2.73
N LEU A 146 5.69 18.70 -2.30
CA LEU A 146 5.31 17.42 -2.88
C LEU A 146 4.79 17.58 -4.31
N GLU A 147 5.08 16.59 -5.15
CA GLU A 147 4.64 16.59 -6.54
C GLU A 147 3.11 16.58 -6.68
N SER A 148 2.61 17.06 -7.82
CA SER A 148 1.17 17.14 -8.08
C SER A 148 0.47 15.78 -8.11
N ALA A 149 1.22 14.72 -8.45
CA ALA A 149 0.70 13.35 -8.47
C ALA A 149 0.43 12.79 -7.06
N ASP A 150 1.07 13.34 -6.02
CA ASP A 150 0.87 12.88 -4.64
C ASP A 150 -0.46 13.37 -4.08
N LYS A 151 -1.14 12.47 -3.38
CA LYS A 151 -2.30 12.80 -2.54
C LYS A 151 -1.88 12.86 -1.09
N ILE A 152 -2.43 13.80 -0.34
CA ILE A 152 -2.07 14.03 1.05
C ILE A 152 -3.31 13.93 1.93
N ALA A 153 -3.19 13.24 3.05
CA ALA A 153 -4.08 13.36 4.21
C ALA A 153 -3.31 14.06 5.33
N PHE A 154 -3.98 14.90 6.08
CA PHE A 154 -3.39 15.52 7.25
C PHE A 154 -4.18 15.17 8.51
N TYR A 155 -3.49 14.50 9.42
CA TYR A 155 -3.99 14.09 10.72
C TYR A 155 -3.15 14.74 11.81
N SER A 156 -3.77 15.04 12.92
CA SER A 156 -3.08 15.47 14.13
C SER A 156 -3.48 14.59 15.30
N TYR A 157 -2.66 14.53 16.31
CA TYR A 157 -2.99 13.76 17.50
C TYR A 157 -2.44 14.42 18.77
N ASN A 158 -3.14 14.17 19.84
CA ASN A 158 -2.70 14.27 21.21
C ASN A 158 -3.03 12.91 21.87
N ARG A 159 -3.99 12.85 22.78
CA ARG A 159 -4.57 11.60 23.26
C ARG A 159 -5.38 10.87 22.18
N ASP A 160 -6.11 11.64 21.36
CA ASP A 160 -6.99 11.16 20.32
C ASP A 160 -6.51 11.56 18.92
N LEU A 161 -6.89 10.75 17.93
CA LEU A 161 -6.61 11.02 16.52
C LEU A 161 -7.65 11.97 15.91
N SER A 162 -7.20 13.11 15.42
CA SER A 162 -8.00 14.02 14.59
C SER A 162 -7.65 13.85 13.11
N ARG A 163 -8.64 13.45 12.31
CA ARG A 163 -8.53 13.35 10.84
C ARG A 163 -8.89 14.70 10.21
N ALA A 164 -8.01 15.69 10.38
CA ALA A 164 -8.28 17.10 10.02
C ALA A 164 -8.51 17.32 8.53
N ALA A 165 -7.84 16.53 7.67
CA ALA A 165 -8.12 16.50 6.24
C ALA A 165 -7.97 15.09 5.68
N ALA A 166 -9.02 14.58 5.01
CA ALA A 166 -8.97 13.32 4.29
C ALA A 166 -8.04 13.39 3.08
N LEU A 167 -7.64 12.22 2.55
CA LEU A 167 -6.72 12.10 1.42
C LEU A 167 -7.23 12.87 0.18
N THR A 168 -6.47 13.84 -0.28
CA THR A 168 -6.82 14.73 -1.40
C THR A 168 -5.59 15.26 -2.12
N SER A 169 -5.75 15.66 -3.37
CA SER A 169 -4.76 16.45 -4.13
C SER A 169 -4.88 17.95 -3.88
N ASP A 170 -5.95 18.42 -3.23
CA ASP A 170 -6.20 19.83 -2.90
C ASP A 170 -5.25 20.28 -1.78
N ARG A 171 -4.16 20.95 -2.16
CA ARG A 171 -3.15 21.49 -1.24
C ARG A 171 -3.73 22.58 -0.32
N SER A 172 -4.67 23.37 -0.80
CA SER A 172 -5.26 24.45 -0.02
C SER A 172 -6.03 23.91 1.18
N ARG A 173 -6.78 22.82 0.98
CA ARG A 173 -7.49 22.11 2.05
C ARG A 173 -6.53 21.57 3.11
N ILE A 174 -5.42 20.97 2.68
CA ILE A 174 -4.39 20.46 3.62
C ILE A 174 -3.75 21.59 4.39
N LEU A 175 -3.34 22.68 3.70
CA LEU A 175 -2.71 23.83 4.35
C LEU A 175 -3.64 24.51 5.36
N HIS A 176 -4.94 24.60 5.04
CA HIS A 176 -5.94 25.09 5.98
C HIS A 176 -6.02 24.20 7.22
N ALA A 177 -6.09 22.88 7.06
CA ALA A 177 -6.11 21.92 8.17
C ALA A 177 -4.88 22.05 9.06
N VAL A 178 -3.66 22.16 8.47
CA VAL A 178 -2.42 22.38 9.21
C VAL A 178 -2.51 23.65 10.08
N ARG A 179 -2.99 24.75 9.52
CA ARG A 179 -3.07 26.03 10.24
C ARG A 179 -4.17 26.08 11.30
N SER A 180 -5.22 25.27 11.14
CA SER A 180 -6.33 25.16 12.10
C SER A 180 -6.06 24.20 13.24
N THR A 181 -4.89 23.56 13.27
CA THR A 181 -4.54 22.60 14.31
C THR A 181 -4.29 23.29 15.63
N VAL A 182 -4.84 22.71 16.69
CA VAL A 182 -4.75 23.24 18.06
C VAL A 182 -3.88 22.32 18.90
N ALA A 183 -3.10 22.89 19.81
CA ALA A 183 -2.29 22.15 20.77
C ALA A 183 -3.19 21.42 21.77
N GLY A 184 -2.75 20.25 22.20
CA GLY A 184 -3.39 19.38 23.19
C GLY A 184 -2.43 19.01 24.32
N ASP A 185 -2.76 18.03 25.15
CA ASP A 185 -1.99 17.72 26.35
C ASP A 185 -1.17 16.44 26.25
N GLU A 186 -1.82 15.28 26.18
CA GLU A 186 -1.18 13.95 26.24
C GLU A 186 -0.72 13.49 24.85
N ALA A 187 0.17 12.49 24.79
CA ALA A 187 0.65 11.90 23.56
C ALA A 187 0.32 10.41 23.50
N ALA A 188 -0.55 10.00 22.55
CA ALA A 188 -0.86 8.61 22.24
C ALA A 188 -0.36 8.26 20.82
N LEU A 189 0.94 8.39 20.59
CA LEU A 189 1.59 8.23 19.30
C LEU A 189 1.29 6.87 18.66
N TYR A 190 1.51 5.79 19.39
CA TYR A 190 1.40 4.44 18.79
C TYR A 190 -0.06 4.04 18.53
N ASN A 191 -1.01 4.42 19.41
CA ASN A 191 -2.44 4.21 19.15
C ASN A 191 -2.88 4.95 17.89
N THR A 192 -2.50 6.22 17.76
CA THR A 192 -2.91 7.07 16.62
C THR A 192 -2.19 6.71 15.34
N LEU A 193 -0.94 6.27 15.41
CA LEU A 193 -0.19 5.76 14.28
C LEU A 193 -0.83 4.45 13.75
N LEU A 194 -1.23 3.53 14.63
CA LEU A 194 -1.96 2.32 14.24
C LEU A 194 -3.25 2.65 13.47
N LEU A 195 -4.04 3.61 13.98
CA LEU A 195 -5.25 4.06 13.30
C LEU A 195 -4.95 4.72 11.95
N THR A 196 -3.90 5.52 11.87
CA THR A 196 -3.46 6.16 10.62
C THR A 196 -3.05 5.10 9.58
N VAL A 197 -2.28 4.09 9.99
CA VAL A 197 -1.91 2.97 9.11
C VAL A 197 -3.16 2.21 8.67
N LYS A 198 -4.12 1.95 9.58
CA LYS A 198 -5.39 1.31 9.26
C LYS A 198 -6.18 2.10 8.21
N ASP A 199 -6.27 3.41 8.35
CA ASP A 199 -6.91 4.26 7.35
C ASP A 199 -6.18 4.19 6.00
N ALA A 200 -4.85 4.17 6.01
CA ALA A 200 -4.06 4.05 4.78
C ALA A 200 -4.30 2.73 4.03
N THR A 201 -4.67 1.64 4.72
CA THR A 201 -4.96 0.35 4.05
C THR A 201 -6.16 0.40 3.12
N GLN A 202 -7.05 1.36 3.26
CA GLN A 202 -8.23 1.54 2.42
C GLN A 202 -7.89 2.06 1.01
N TYR A 203 -6.66 2.52 0.79
CA TYR A 203 -6.23 3.09 -0.47
C TYR A 203 -5.27 2.17 -1.21
N GLN A 204 -5.39 2.18 -2.54
CA GLN A 204 -4.50 1.43 -3.41
C GLN A 204 -3.22 2.24 -3.72
N GLY A 205 -2.19 1.53 -4.17
CA GLY A 205 -0.92 2.12 -4.55
C GLY A 205 0.05 2.36 -3.39
N ARG A 206 1.07 3.18 -3.62
CA ARG A 206 2.12 3.48 -2.65
C ARG A 206 1.57 4.27 -1.46
N LYS A 207 1.74 3.74 -0.26
CA LYS A 207 1.24 4.31 1.00
C LYS A 207 2.40 4.68 1.91
N VAL A 208 2.39 5.91 2.38
CA VAL A 208 3.44 6.46 3.24
C VAL A 208 2.82 7.22 4.40
N VAL A 209 3.28 6.95 5.61
CA VAL A 209 2.96 7.76 6.79
C VAL A 209 4.20 8.56 7.19
N VAL A 210 4.06 9.87 7.30
CA VAL A 210 5.10 10.78 7.80
C VAL A 210 4.68 11.28 9.16
N VAL A 211 5.35 10.80 10.19
CA VAL A 211 5.12 11.22 11.59
C VAL A 211 6.03 12.38 11.91
N PHE A 212 5.47 13.43 12.48
CA PHE A 212 6.21 14.57 13.02
C PHE A 212 5.90 14.70 14.52
N SER A 213 6.87 14.34 15.36
CA SER A 213 6.72 14.24 16.82
C SER A 213 8.07 14.49 17.50
N ASN A 214 8.07 14.82 18.77
CA ASN A 214 9.29 14.85 19.56
C ASN A 214 9.61 13.54 20.30
N GLY A 215 8.75 12.55 20.23
CA GLY A 215 9.08 11.18 20.59
C GLY A 215 8.36 10.58 21.79
N PRO A 216 8.18 11.27 22.93
CA PRO A 216 7.53 10.66 24.07
C PRO A 216 6.09 10.21 23.79
N ASP A 217 5.73 9.07 24.34
CA ASP A 217 4.37 8.51 24.35
C ASP A 217 4.02 8.16 25.80
N ASN A 218 2.94 8.72 26.30
CA ASN A 218 2.49 8.52 27.68
C ASN A 218 1.06 7.99 27.80
N SER A 219 0.37 7.77 26.65
CA SER A 219 -1.05 7.43 26.65
C SER A 219 -1.41 6.26 25.73
N SER A 220 -0.46 5.72 24.97
CA SER A 220 -0.73 4.55 24.15
C SER A 220 -0.80 3.27 24.96
N VAL A 221 -1.70 2.38 24.55
CA VAL A 221 -1.81 1.01 25.05
C VAL A 221 -1.25 -0.03 24.07
N VAL A 222 -1.09 0.35 22.81
CA VAL A 222 -0.55 -0.51 21.76
C VAL A 222 0.97 -0.43 21.77
N PRO A 223 1.68 -1.58 21.78
CA PRO A 223 3.14 -1.60 21.65
C PRO A 223 3.60 -1.10 20.27
N PRO A 224 4.74 -0.39 20.18
CA PRO A 224 5.28 0.07 18.90
C PRO A 224 5.62 -1.06 17.93
N GLU A 225 5.96 -2.24 18.43
CA GLU A 225 6.26 -3.42 17.63
C GLU A 225 5.03 -3.91 16.85
N ASP A 226 3.85 -3.90 17.48
CA ASP A 226 2.58 -4.29 16.84
C ASP A 226 2.21 -3.32 15.73
N VAL A 227 2.45 -2.03 15.94
CA VAL A 227 2.24 -0.99 14.91
C VAL A 227 3.18 -1.21 13.73
N ALA A 228 4.45 -1.51 13.99
CA ALA A 228 5.44 -1.78 12.95
C ALA A 228 5.07 -3.05 12.15
N GLU A 229 4.70 -4.15 12.81
CA GLU A 229 4.28 -5.40 12.15
C GLU A 229 3.03 -5.18 11.30
N PHE A 230 2.05 -4.43 11.82
CA PHE A 230 0.84 -4.11 11.05
C PHE A 230 1.15 -3.26 9.82
N ALA A 231 1.99 -2.22 9.95
CA ALA A 231 2.41 -1.38 8.85
C ALA A 231 3.17 -2.17 7.77
N GLN A 232 4.09 -3.07 8.18
CA GLN A 232 4.79 -3.97 7.27
C GLN A 232 3.82 -4.86 6.50
N SER A 233 2.86 -5.48 7.19
CA SER A 233 1.86 -6.36 6.58
C SER A 233 0.94 -5.60 5.62
N ALA A 234 0.62 -4.35 5.95
CA ALA A 234 -0.20 -3.46 5.12
C ALA A 234 0.56 -2.81 3.93
N GLY A 235 1.88 -2.98 3.87
CA GLY A 235 2.73 -2.35 2.85
C GLY A 235 2.79 -0.82 2.99
N VAL A 236 2.72 -0.31 4.21
CA VAL A 236 2.81 1.12 4.54
C VAL A 236 4.22 1.43 5.03
N SER A 237 4.92 2.34 4.35
CA SER A 237 6.23 2.83 4.80
C SER A 237 6.06 3.96 5.81
N ILE A 238 6.74 3.87 6.96
CA ILE A 238 6.70 4.88 8.01
C ILE A 238 7.99 5.69 7.99
N TYR A 239 7.85 7.02 7.89
CA TYR A 239 8.91 7.99 8.11
C TYR A 239 8.64 8.74 9.40
N MET A 240 9.68 9.00 10.17
CA MET A 240 9.56 9.74 11.41
C MET A 240 10.54 10.92 11.44
N ILE A 241 10.02 12.08 11.77
CA ILE A 241 10.83 13.28 12.06
C ILE A 241 10.65 13.59 13.54
N SER A 242 11.70 13.35 14.32
CA SER A 242 11.77 13.76 15.71
C SER A 242 12.31 15.18 15.80
N THR A 243 11.65 16.03 16.58
CA THR A 243 12.09 17.40 16.87
C THR A 243 13.04 17.45 18.07
N GLN A 244 13.36 16.30 18.67
CA GLN A 244 14.29 16.17 19.79
C GLN A 244 15.64 15.61 19.34
N ASP A 245 16.70 16.10 19.94
CA ASP A 245 18.02 15.45 19.78
C ASP A 245 17.94 14.01 20.28
N ALA A 246 18.37 13.07 19.45
CA ALA A 246 18.41 11.64 19.76
C ALA A 246 19.07 11.29 21.11
N LYS A 247 19.96 12.17 21.58
CA LYS A 247 20.63 12.01 22.89
C LYS A 247 19.73 12.31 24.08
N LEU A 248 18.71 13.14 23.89
CA LEU A 248 17.78 13.53 24.94
C LEU A 248 16.65 12.52 25.13
N GLU A 249 16.29 11.80 24.04
CA GLU A 249 15.22 10.81 24.03
C GLU A 249 15.70 9.48 23.42
N PRO A 250 16.64 8.76 24.09
CA PRO A 250 17.26 7.57 23.53
C PRO A 250 16.27 6.42 23.31
N VAL A 251 15.24 6.29 24.14
CA VAL A 251 14.23 5.24 24.01
C VAL A 251 13.40 5.46 22.74
N SER A 252 12.86 6.66 22.56
CA SER A 252 12.10 7.02 21.36
C SER A 252 12.95 6.92 20.09
N THR A 253 14.22 7.29 20.16
CA THR A 253 15.18 7.17 19.06
C THR A 253 15.32 5.74 18.58
N VAL A 254 15.54 4.79 19.50
CA VAL A 254 15.69 3.35 19.14
C VAL A 254 14.39 2.79 18.55
N VAL A 255 13.24 3.17 19.11
CA VAL A 255 11.94 2.73 18.60
C VAL A 255 11.70 3.28 17.19
N PHE A 256 11.97 4.56 16.97
CA PHE A 256 11.78 5.20 15.65
C PHE A 256 12.69 4.59 14.59
N ASP A 257 13.98 4.41 14.89
CA ASP A 257 14.91 3.75 13.97
C ASP A 257 14.46 2.33 13.61
N ARG A 258 14.06 1.54 14.62
CA ARG A 258 13.63 0.16 14.41
C ARG A 258 12.34 0.09 13.58
N MET A 259 11.31 0.89 13.92
CA MET A 259 10.03 0.90 13.23
C MET A 259 10.17 1.37 11.77
N THR A 260 10.92 2.43 11.53
CA THR A 260 11.12 2.95 10.17
C THR A 260 11.94 2.01 9.31
N ALA A 261 13.03 1.42 9.86
CA ALA A 261 13.83 0.43 9.15
C ALA A 261 13.00 -0.80 8.79
N ALA A 262 12.15 -1.28 9.70
CA ALA A 262 11.28 -2.44 9.47
C ALA A 262 10.29 -2.21 8.32
N THR A 263 9.72 -1.01 8.20
CA THR A 263 8.72 -0.64 7.19
C THR A 263 9.30 -0.11 5.88
N GLY A 264 10.63 0.00 5.78
CA GLY A 264 11.33 0.53 4.60
C GLY A 264 11.37 2.05 4.52
N GLY A 265 10.98 2.75 5.58
CA GLY A 265 11.11 4.20 5.72
C GLY A 265 12.42 4.63 6.37
N LYS A 266 12.43 5.79 7.00
CA LYS A 266 13.62 6.37 7.65
C LYS A 266 13.25 7.30 8.79
N ALA A 267 14.05 7.29 9.88
CA ALA A 267 13.94 8.24 10.98
C ALA A 267 14.93 9.38 10.78
N TYR A 268 14.51 10.58 11.20
CA TYR A 268 15.30 11.81 11.21
C TYR A 268 15.19 12.43 12.59
N PHE A 269 16.32 12.87 13.16
CA PHE A 269 16.41 13.48 14.48
C PHE A 269 16.90 14.92 14.32
N ALA A 270 15.96 15.85 14.29
CA ALA A 270 16.20 17.26 14.06
C ALA A 270 16.60 17.95 15.37
N LYS A 271 17.66 18.74 15.35
CA LYS A 271 18.10 19.54 16.50
C LYS A 271 17.54 20.96 16.46
N ASN A 272 17.07 21.37 15.31
CA ASN A 272 16.56 22.70 15.05
C ASN A 272 15.64 22.69 13.80
N TRP A 273 14.95 23.78 13.56
CA TRP A 273 14.00 23.93 12.45
C TRP A 273 14.63 23.74 11.05
N MET A 274 15.94 24.03 10.88
CA MET A 274 16.63 23.77 9.60
C MET A 274 16.83 22.27 9.36
N ASP A 275 17.07 21.50 10.42
CA ASP A 275 17.16 20.05 10.34
C ASP A 275 15.81 19.44 10.00
N GLU A 276 14.71 19.98 10.55
CA GLU A 276 13.33 19.56 10.22
C GLU A 276 13.04 19.78 8.74
N LYS A 277 13.34 20.95 8.20
CA LYS A 277 13.20 21.22 6.76
C LYS A 277 14.04 20.27 5.90
N ARG A 278 15.28 19.97 6.32
CA ARG A 278 16.14 19.01 5.62
C ARG A 278 15.56 17.59 5.67
N ALA A 279 14.96 17.20 6.81
CA ALA A 279 14.29 15.91 6.94
C ALA A 279 13.11 15.78 5.98
N PHE A 280 12.25 16.80 5.91
CA PHE A 280 11.13 16.83 4.96
C PHE A 280 11.61 16.82 3.50
N ALA A 281 12.65 17.60 3.17
CA ALA A 281 13.23 17.57 1.82
C ALA A 281 13.78 16.18 1.48
N SER A 282 14.44 15.52 2.44
CA SER A 282 14.94 14.14 2.24
C SER A 282 13.81 13.13 2.05
N ILE A 283 12.68 13.28 2.73
CA ILE A 283 11.50 12.43 2.52
C ILE A 283 10.91 12.66 1.13
N ARG A 284 10.76 13.92 0.72
CA ARG A 284 10.28 14.25 -0.64
C ARG A 284 11.19 13.63 -1.70
N ASP A 285 12.50 13.78 -1.55
CA ASP A 285 13.50 13.23 -2.49
C ASP A 285 13.45 11.69 -2.49
N ASP A 286 13.22 11.06 -1.33
CA ASP A 286 13.02 9.62 -1.23
C ASP A 286 11.77 9.20 -2.03
N LEU A 287 10.64 9.88 -1.84
CA LEU A 287 9.40 9.60 -2.56
C LEU A 287 9.53 9.75 -4.08
N ALA A 288 10.34 10.71 -4.54
CA ALA A 288 10.58 10.96 -5.96
C ALA A 288 11.49 9.90 -6.62
N HIS A 289 12.28 9.14 -5.84
CA HIS A 289 13.29 8.21 -6.37
C HIS A 289 13.12 6.75 -5.95
N LEU A 290 12.06 6.43 -5.18
CA LEU A 290 11.76 5.04 -4.82
C LEU A 290 11.34 4.25 -6.05
N TYR A 291 11.85 3.04 -6.17
CA TYR A 291 11.29 2.03 -7.05
C TYR A 291 10.09 1.38 -6.38
N SER A 292 9.00 1.24 -7.11
CA SER A 292 7.81 0.48 -6.70
C SER A 292 7.80 -0.85 -7.44
N LEU A 293 7.99 -1.93 -6.73
CA LEU A 293 7.95 -3.29 -7.25
C LEU A 293 6.70 -3.98 -6.71
N SER A 294 6.04 -4.77 -7.54
CA SER A 294 5.02 -5.68 -7.00
C SER A 294 5.17 -7.08 -7.55
N TYR A 295 4.74 -8.08 -6.78
CA TYR A 295 4.74 -9.47 -7.18
C TYR A 295 3.54 -10.21 -6.60
N TYR A 296 3.17 -11.30 -7.24
CA TYR A 296 2.20 -12.25 -6.72
C TYR A 296 2.96 -13.36 -6.01
N PRO A 297 2.81 -13.54 -4.69
CA PRO A 297 3.53 -14.55 -3.95
C PRO A 297 3.28 -15.95 -4.50
N LYS A 298 4.34 -16.71 -4.71
CA LYS A 298 4.23 -18.12 -5.03
C LYS A 298 3.66 -18.90 -3.86
N PRO A 299 3.07 -20.10 -4.09
CA PRO A 299 2.61 -20.96 -3.01
C PRO A 299 3.72 -21.17 -1.99
N ASN A 300 3.45 -20.86 -0.73
CA ASN A 300 4.37 -20.97 0.40
C ASN A 300 3.58 -21.53 1.60
N ALA A 301 4.09 -22.59 2.20
CA ALA A 301 3.48 -23.22 3.37
C ALA A 301 3.58 -22.36 4.65
N ASN A 302 4.46 -21.33 4.64
CA ASN A 302 4.62 -20.43 5.77
C ASN A 302 3.42 -19.46 5.85
N SER A 303 2.52 -19.72 6.80
CA SER A 303 1.40 -18.83 7.14
C SER A 303 1.76 -17.76 8.17
N GLY A 304 2.96 -17.82 8.73
CA GLY A 304 3.50 -16.87 9.70
C GLY A 304 4.16 -15.67 9.04
N TRP A 305 5.26 -15.24 9.65
CA TRP A 305 6.09 -14.17 9.11
C TRP A 305 6.85 -14.63 7.87
N ARG A 306 6.76 -13.88 6.76
CA ARG A 306 7.48 -14.12 5.52
C ARG A 306 8.56 -13.08 5.31
N ALA A 307 9.79 -13.52 5.23
CA ALA A 307 10.95 -12.65 5.04
C ALA A 307 11.08 -12.25 3.57
N ILE A 308 11.27 -10.94 3.32
CA ILE A 308 11.52 -10.40 1.99
C ILE A 308 12.98 -10.00 1.87
N THR A 309 13.62 -10.42 0.78
CA THR A 309 14.95 -9.98 0.40
C THR A 309 14.93 -9.45 -1.01
N VAL A 310 15.38 -8.21 -1.20
CA VAL A 310 15.59 -7.60 -2.52
C VAL A 310 17.10 -7.51 -2.76
N LYS A 311 17.55 -7.94 -3.93
CA LYS A 311 18.95 -7.87 -4.35
C LYS A 311 19.04 -7.21 -5.73
N LEU A 312 20.14 -6.53 -5.99
CA LEU A 312 20.48 -6.09 -7.35
C LEU A 312 21.28 -7.17 -8.06
N VAL A 313 20.91 -7.41 -9.33
CA VAL A 313 21.53 -8.39 -10.22
C VAL A 313 22.46 -7.64 -11.19
N GLY A 314 23.67 -8.16 -11.32
CA GLY A 314 24.71 -7.55 -12.15
C GLY A 314 25.93 -7.11 -11.35
N ASP A 315 27.13 -7.31 -11.93
CA ASP A 315 28.38 -7.09 -11.20
C ASP A 315 28.63 -5.62 -10.84
N GLY A 316 28.19 -4.69 -11.68
CA GLY A 316 28.30 -3.26 -11.41
C GLY A 316 27.32 -2.73 -10.37
N LEU A 317 26.25 -3.49 -10.04
CA LEU A 317 25.16 -3.04 -9.18
C LEU A 317 25.31 -3.50 -7.70
N LYS A 318 26.11 -4.49 -7.42
CA LYS A 318 26.32 -5.06 -6.06
C LYS A 318 26.88 -4.05 -5.05
N LYS A 319 27.45 -2.94 -5.50
CA LYS A 319 28.02 -1.88 -4.64
C LYS A 319 26.96 -0.96 -4.03
N TYR A 320 25.73 -0.98 -4.55
CA TYR A 320 24.66 -0.11 -4.09
C TYR A 320 23.95 -0.68 -2.88
N LYS A 321 23.42 0.19 -2.05
CA LYS A 321 22.64 -0.18 -0.85
C LYS A 321 21.16 -0.16 -1.18
N ILE A 322 20.45 -1.16 -0.66
CA ILE A 322 19.01 -1.30 -0.79
C ILE A 322 18.34 -1.05 0.56
N ARG A 323 17.24 -0.29 0.54
CA ARG A 323 16.35 -0.14 1.69
C ARG A 323 14.92 -0.42 1.24
N THR A 324 14.29 -1.37 1.92
CA THR A 324 12.88 -1.75 1.74
C THR A 324 12.40 -2.44 3.01
N ARG A 325 11.12 -2.75 3.13
CA ARG A 325 10.64 -3.58 4.25
C ARG A 325 11.24 -4.98 4.18
N ASN A 326 11.48 -5.57 5.34
CA ASN A 326 12.17 -6.85 5.46
C ASN A 326 11.23 -8.08 5.51
N GLY A 327 9.92 -7.88 5.46
CA GLY A 327 8.94 -8.97 5.47
C GLY A 327 7.52 -8.48 5.75
N TYR A 328 6.63 -9.44 5.94
CA TYR A 328 5.23 -9.21 6.29
C TYR A 328 4.59 -10.50 6.81
N ARG A 329 3.44 -10.35 7.48
CA ARG A 329 2.55 -11.47 7.82
C ARG A 329 1.41 -11.51 6.82
N PRO A 330 1.23 -12.62 6.06
CA PRO A 330 0.10 -12.75 5.16
C PRO A 330 -1.22 -12.62 5.94
N GLN A 331 -2.13 -11.80 5.44
CA GLN A 331 -3.46 -11.77 6.02
C GLN A 331 -4.25 -12.98 5.52
N PRO A 332 -4.99 -13.70 6.38
CA PRO A 332 -5.84 -14.77 5.93
C PRO A 332 -6.88 -14.21 4.95
N VAL A 333 -7.05 -14.89 3.81
CA VAL A 333 -8.10 -14.57 2.85
C VAL A 333 -9.43 -14.70 3.57
N ARG A 334 -10.10 -13.59 3.86
CA ARG A 334 -11.47 -13.63 4.36
C ARG A 334 -12.36 -13.98 3.16
N PHE A 335 -12.79 -15.21 3.08
CA PHE A 335 -13.92 -15.56 2.24
C PHE A 335 -15.13 -14.82 2.82
N SER A 336 -15.63 -13.81 2.13
CA SER A 336 -16.89 -13.18 2.49
C SER A 336 -18.00 -14.17 2.16
N SER A 337 -18.44 -14.93 3.15
CA SER A 337 -19.60 -15.83 3.09
C SER A 337 -20.94 -15.08 2.97
N GLU A 338 -20.92 -13.78 2.80
CA GLU A 338 -22.13 -12.93 2.72
C GLU A 338 -22.90 -13.07 1.40
N LEU A 339 -22.33 -13.73 0.38
CA LEU A 339 -23.05 -13.97 -0.89
C LEU A 339 -23.84 -15.28 -0.92
N MET A 340 -23.79 -16.11 0.13
CA MET A 340 -24.52 -17.39 0.16
C MET A 340 -25.90 -17.36 0.86
N THR A 341 -26.40 -16.19 1.28
CA THR A 341 -27.68 -16.10 1.99
C THR A 341 -28.76 -15.24 1.30
N ALA A 342 -28.64 -14.96 0.02
CA ALA A 342 -29.78 -14.47 -0.74
C ALA A 342 -30.70 -15.66 -1.07
N ARG A 343 -31.51 -16.12 -0.09
CA ARG A 343 -32.69 -16.91 -0.38
C ARG A 343 -33.65 -16.06 -1.23
N PRO A 344 -34.15 -16.55 -2.38
CA PRO A 344 -35.23 -15.86 -3.05
C PRO A 344 -36.46 -15.87 -2.12
N ASP A 345 -36.96 -14.69 -1.82
CA ASP A 345 -38.18 -14.50 -1.06
C ASP A 345 -39.40 -15.01 -1.87
N THR A 346 -39.84 -16.21 -1.56
CA THR A 346 -41.05 -16.82 -2.15
C THR A 346 -42.30 -16.51 -1.33
N SER A 347 -42.50 -15.28 -0.94
CA SER A 347 -43.71 -14.86 -0.25
C SER A 347 -44.37 -13.67 -0.94
N GLN A 348 -44.96 -13.88 -2.12
CA GLN A 348 -46.12 -13.08 -2.57
C GLN A 348 -46.91 -13.86 -3.67
N VAL A 349 -47.70 -14.80 -3.26
CA VAL A 349 -48.91 -15.17 -3.99
C VAL A 349 -50.07 -15.06 -3.01
N ALA A 350 -50.74 -13.92 -3.05
CA ALA A 350 -52.05 -13.79 -2.44
C ALA A 350 -53.10 -14.39 -3.35
N PRO A 351 -54.02 -15.23 -2.87
CA PRO A 351 -55.13 -15.68 -3.67
C PRO A 351 -56.23 -14.61 -3.68
N SER A 352 -56.54 -14.08 -4.84
CA SER A 352 -57.78 -13.37 -5.10
C SER A 352 -58.93 -14.36 -5.13
N GLY A 353 -59.75 -14.36 -4.11
CA GLY A 353 -60.99 -15.06 -4.01
C GLY A 353 -62.15 -14.07 -4.01
N LEU A 354 -63.13 -14.27 -4.94
CA LEU A 354 -64.50 -13.77 -5.06
C LEU A 354 -64.71 -12.29 -5.24
#